data_9ec2a1693530caf1196b0cb4fbbff01c
#
_entry.id   9ec2a1693530caf1196b0cb4fbbff01c
#
_cell.length_a   1.000
_cell.length_b   1.000
_cell.length_c   1.000
_cell.angle_alpha   90.00
_cell.angle_beta   90.00
_cell.angle_gamma   90.00
#
_symmetry.space_group_name_H-M   'P 1'
#
loop_
_entity.id
_entity.type
_entity.pdbx_description
1 polymer ?
#
loop_
_entity_poly.entity_id
_entity_poly.type
_entity_poly.pdbx_seq_one_letter_code
_entity_poly.pdbx_strand_id
1 'polypeptide(L)'
;MSKILNKGLLYKEWINVRWVTILTIITLLFFKVYGVISQLNFNKKFMEEQGKVWTDRWFNNGLHARDHTYFIIMIFVVIILATILFIGEKTSETQGFIASMPFTRQEIILNKWFVGVVSLLISFVVTFMILSIVYFVNGSGLDTTLNPYSDIVRWFVMDAFQYICIFTFVILIQAVMGNSIVSSIVGGIVPLVPWSITMIAQELVRSYYSFNEYLSIVFDKVGGWLNIYSYNTTSFNWVNIKTNSGKDTYRSYYYLNYKLKLLVLFVLTCLFLYLAYMAYKRINLEYNLRLVVFKNLKPVFIYGVSICSGLFGGSVFTNGSLRLFGIWFIIFTFVGYFISKLLIKVLSSRK
;
A
#
# COMPACT_ATOMS: atom_id res chain seq x y z
N MET A 1 26.78 23.34 -11.20
CA MET A 1 25.45 22.94 -10.70
C MET A 1 25.24 21.45 -11.03
N SER A 2 25.30 20.55 -10.05
CA SER A 2 24.98 19.14 -10.24
C SER A 2 23.49 19.05 -10.59
N LYS A 3 23.19 18.45 -11.76
CA LYS A 3 21.79 18.19 -12.12
C LYS A 3 21.29 17.11 -11.17
N ILE A 4 20.36 17.45 -10.27
CA ILE A 4 19.73 16.53 -9.30
C ILE A 4 19.25 15.23 -9.97
N LEU A 5 18.79 15.32 -11.23
CA LEU A 5 18.41 14.18 -12.05
C LEU A 5 19.47 13.94 -13.13
N ASN A 6 20.14 12.77 -13.04
CA ASN A 6 21.18 12.38 -14.00
C ASN A 6 20.62 11.38 -15.02
N LYS A 7 20.76 11.68 -16.32
CA LYS A 7 20.23 10.84 -17.41
C LYS A 7 20.77 9.39 -17.37
N GLY A 8 22.06 9.21 -17.05
CA GLY A 8 22.67 7.87 -16.96
C GLY A 8 22.08 7.03 -15.83
N LEU A 9 21.88 7.63 -14.64
CA LEU A 9 21.24 6.96 -13.51
C LEU A 9 19.77 6.64 -13.80
N LEU A 10 19.03 7.59 -14.39
CA LEU A 10 17.62 7.37 -14.78
C LEU A 10 17.50 6.20 -15.76
N TYR A 11 18.35 6.15 -16.78
CA TYR A 11 18.33 5.07 -17.77
C TYR A 11 18.66 3.70 -17.15
N LYS A 12 19.68 3.64 -16.29
CA LYS A 12 20.06 2.42 -15.55
C LYS A 12 18.88 1.91 -14.71
N GLU A 13 18.28 2.79 -13.91
CA GLU A 13 17.18 2.40 -13.03
C GLU A 13 15.92 2.02 -13.81
N TRP A 14 15.65 2.70 -14.95
CA TRP A 14 14.52 2.37 -15.82
C TRP A 14 14.62 0.98 -16.43
N ILE A 15 15.81 0.57 -16.89
CA ILE A 15 16.04 -0.78 -17.42
C ILE A 15 15.68 -1.83 -16.36
N ASN A 16 16.02 -1.58 -15.09
CA ASN A 16 15.75 -2.51 -14.01
C ASN A 16 14.24 -2.64 -13.73
N VAL A 17 13.47 -1.56 -13.79
CA VAL A 17 12.05 -1.55 -13.38
C VAL A 17 11.04 -1.74 -14.52
N ARG A 18 11.45 -1.67 -15.76
CA ARG A 18 10.54 -1.76 -16.93
C ARG A 18 9.60 -2.98 -16.90
N TRP A 19 10.11 -4.13 -16.46
CA TRP A 19 9.33 -5.36 -16.33
C TRP A 19 8.29 -5.29 -15.21
N VAL A 20 8.63 -4.62 -14.11
CA VAL A 20 7.68 -4.38 -13.02
C VAL A 20 6.61 -3.38 -13.46
N THR A 21 6.95 -2.39 -14.28
CA THR A 21 5.95 -1.48 -14.89
C THR A 21 4.93 -2.26 -15.72
N ILE A 22 5.38 -3.21 -16.56
CA ILE A 22 4.50 -4.08 -17.33
C ILE A 22 3.65 -4.95 -16.41
N LEU A 23 4.23 -5.55 -15.37
CA LEU A 23 3.50 -6.34 -14.36
C LEU A 23 2.42 -5.50 -13.67
N THR A 24 2.74 -4.26 -13.33
CA THR A 24 1.78 -3.32 -12.71
C THR A 24 0.62 -3.02 -13.67
N ILE A 25 0.90 -2.75 -14.94
CA ILE A 25 -0.12 -2.52 -15.97
C ILE A 25 -1.03 -3.75 -16.10
N ILE A 26 -0.47 -4.95 -16.23
CA ILE A 26 -1.25 -6.19 -16.33
C ILE A 26 -2.14 -6.38 -15.11
N THR A 27 -1.61 -6.15 -13.91
CA THR A 27 -2.38 -6.24 -12.66
C THR A 27 -3.56 -5.25 -12.65
N LEU A 28 -3.31 -3.99 -13.00
CA LEU A 28 -4.35 -2.96 -13.07
C LEU A 28 -5.41 -3.29 -14.13
N LEU A 29 -5.00 -3.74 -15.31
CA LEU A 29 -5.93 -4.16 -16.36
C LEU A 29 -6.81 -5.33 -15.92
N PHE A 30 -6.21 -6.33 -15.28
CA PHE A 30 -6.96 -7.50 -14.81
C PHE A 30 -7.97 -7.16 -13.73
N PHE A 31 -7.61 -6.35 -12.75
CA PHE A 31 -8.53 -6.06 -11.64
C PHE A 31 -9.52 -4.94 -11.96
N LYS A 32 -9.11 -3.90 -12.66
CA LYS A 32 -9.94 -2.71 -12.88
C LYS A 32 -10.67 -2.75 -14.22
N VAL A 33 -9.95 -2.93 -15.32
CA VAL A 33 -10.58 -2.92 -16.65
C VAL A 33 -11.44 -4.16 -16.87
N TYR A 34 -10.91 -5.35 -16.58
CA TYR A 34 -11.69 -6.58 -16.70
C TYR A 34 -12.88 -6.61 -15.73
N GLY A 35 -12.75 -6.06 -14.53
CA GLY A 35 -13.85 -5.91 -13.58
C GLY A 35 -15.01 -5.10 -14.16
N VAL A 36 -14.72 -3.96 -14.77
CA VAL A 36 -15.71 -3.09 -15.43
C VAL A 36 -16.34 -3.79 -16.64
N ILE A 37 -15.53 -4.40 -17.51
CA ILE A 37 -16.04 -5.11 -18.71
C ILE A 37 -16.92 -6.31 -18.30
N SER A 38 -16.53 -7.07 -17.28
CA SER A 38 -17.29 -8.19 -16.75
C SER A 38 -18.67 -7.74 -16.24
N GLN A 39 -18.70 -6.62 -15.49
CA GLN A 39 -19.95 -6.06 -14.98
C GLN A 39 -20.84 -5.53 -16.12
N LEU A 40 -20.24 -4.88 -17.12
CA LEU A 40 -20.96 -4.41 -18.31
C LEU A 40 -21.62 -5.58 -19.06
N ASN A 41 -20.90 -6.66 -19.30
CA ASN A 41 -21.43 -7.84 -19.98
C ASN A 41 -22.53 -8.52 -19.19
N PHE A 42 -22.39 -8.59 -17.86
CA PHE A 42 -23.44 -9.11 -16.98
C PHE A 42 -24.72 -8.27 -17.10
N ASN A 43 -24.60 -6.96 -17.06
CA ASN A 43 -25.76 -6.06 -17.16
C ASN A 43 -26.45 -6.13 -18.53
N LYS A 44 -25.68 -6.24 -19.64
CA LYS A 44 -26.24 -6.41 -20.97
C LYS A 44 -27.08 -7.68 -21.07
N LYS A 45 -26.56 -8.81 -20.60
CA LYS A 45 -27.32 -10.07 -20.56
C LYS A 45 -28.59 -9.97 -19.71
N PHE A 46 -28.49 -9.33 -18.54
CA PHE A 46 -29.65 -9.14 -17.68
C PHE A 46 -30.75 -8.28 -18.36
N MET A 47 -30.35 -7.22 -19.07
CA MET A 47 -31.35 -6.40 -19.84
C MET A 47 -31.97 -7.18 -20.96
N GLU A 48 -31.22 -8.03 -21.68
CA GLU A 48 -31.76 -8.88 -22.76
C GLU A 48 -32.73 -9.94 -22.22
N GLU A 49 -32.43 -10.57 -21.08
CA GLU A 49 -33.29 -11.62 -20.49
C GLU A 49 -34.53 -11.08 -19.79
N GLN A 50 -34.44 -9.92 -19.14
CA GLN A 50 -35.52 -9.38 -18.32
C GLN A 50 -36.33 -8.28 -19.01
N GLY A 51 -35.88 -7.77 -20.16
CA GLY A 51 -36.52 -6.67 -20.87
C GLY A 51 -36.59 -5.34 -20.11
N LYS A 52 -35.81 -5.21 -19.02
CA LYS A 52 -35.78 -4.03 -18.14
C LYS A 52 -34.47 -3.26 -18.31
N VAL A 53 -34.60 -1.94 -18.37
CA VAL A 53 -33.41 -1.08 -18.34
C VAL A 53 -32.71 -1.19 -16.97
N TRP A 54 -31.45 -1.47 -16.99
CA TRP A 54 -30.67 -1.59 -15.77
C TRP A 54 -30.32 -0.21 -15.21
N THR A 55 -30.91 0.14 -14.09
CA THR A 55 -30.64 1.39 -13.35
C THR A 55 -29.64 1.15 -12.22
N ASP A 56 -28.37 0.86 -12.53
CA ASP A 56 -27.37 0.61 -11.52
C ASP A 56 -26.05 1.38 -11.80
N ARG A 57 -25.23 1.53 -10.79
CA ARG A 57 -23.86 2.08 -10.87
C ARG A 57 -22.87 1.02 -11.33
N TRP A 58 -23.16 0.38 -12.44
CA TRP A 58 -22.42 -0.76 -12.93
C TRP A 58 -20.92 -0.47 -13.17
N PHE A 59 -20.56 0.73 -13.62
CA PHE A 59 -19.18 1.12 -13.82
C PHE A 59 -18.45 1.21 -12.49
N ASN A 60 -19.03 1.90 -11.52
CA ASN A 60 -18.49 2.04 -10.17
C ASN A 60 -18.41 0.68 -9.46
N ASN A 61 -19.44 -0.16 -9.58
CA ASN A 61 -19.46 -1.51 -9.03
C ASN A 61 -18.37 -2.40 -9.64
N GLY A 62 -18.20 -2.35 -10.96
CA GLY A 62 -17.14 -3.07 -11.66
C GLY A 62 -15.74 -2.62 -11.25
N LEU A 63 -15.54 -1.31 -11.04
CA LEU A 63 -14.27 -0.72 -10.63
C LEU A 63 -13.84 -1.20 -9.22
N HIS A 64 -14.81 -1.47 -8.32
CA HIS A 64 -14.55 -1.85 -6.93
C HIS A 64 -14.84 -3.33 -6.60
N ALA A 65 -15.27 -4.12 -7.58
CA ALA A 65 -15.73 -5.50 -7.36
C ALA A 65 -14.68 -6.44 -6.73
N ARG A 66 -13.40 -6.16 -6.89
CA ARG A 66 -12.28 -7.02 -6.45
C ARG A 66 -11.24 -6.30 -5.61
N ASP A 67 -11.62 -5.24 -4.91
CA ASP A 67 -10.70 -4.36 -4.20
C ASP A 67 -9.81 -5.08 -3.16
N HIS A 68 -10.34 -6.07 -2.43
CA HIS A 68 -9.54 -6.79 -1.43
C HIS A 68 -8.35 -7.56 -2.04
N THR A 69 -8.59 -8.34 -3.12
CA THR A 69 -7.53 -9.12 -3.78
C THR A 69 -6.57 -8.21 -4.54
N TYR A 70 -7.11 -7.20 -5.22
CA TYR A 70 -6.36 -6.17 -5.91
C TYR A 70 -5.36 -5.49 -4.98
N PHE A 71 -5.80 -5.07 -3.82
CA PHE A 71 -5.00 -4.41 -2.81
C PHE A 71 -3.78 -5.25 -2.39
N ILE A 72 -3.99 -6.53 -2.05
CA ILE A 72 -2.91 -7.43 -1.64
C ILE A 72 -1.86 -7.56 -2.75
N ILE A 73 -2.30 -7.81 -3.99
CA ILE A 73 -1.40 -7.99 -5.13
C ILE A 73 -0.63 -6.70 -5.43
N MET A 74 -1.28 -5.53 -5.37
CA MET A 74 -0.61 -4.26 -5.61
C MET A 74 0.45 -3.93 -4.55
N ILE A 75 0.22 -4.29 -3.28
CA ILE A 75 1.28 -4.17 -2.26
C ILE A 75 2.49 -5.02 -2.62
N PHE A 76 2.29 -6.28 -3.03
CA PHE A 76 3.39 -7.13 -3.49
C PHE A 76 4.14 -6.53 -4.68
N VAL A 77 3.42 -5.96 -5.66
CA VAL A 77 4.03 -5.28 -6.81
C VAL A 77 4.88 -4.09 -6.36
N VAL A 78 4.39 -3.27 -5.44
CA VAL A 78 5.15 -2.13 -4.89
C VAL A 78 6.39 -2.59 -4.11
N ILE A 79 6.28 -3.68 -3.33
CA ILE A 79 7.41 -4.29 -2.63
C ILE A 79 8.46 -4.79 -3.64
N ILE A 80 8.05 -5.46 -4.71
CA ILE A 80 8.94 -5.94 -5.78
C ILE A 80 9.63 -4.75 -6.46
N LEU A 81 8.89 -3.70 -6.79
CA LEU A 81 9.43 -2.48 -7.41
C LEU A 81 10.55 -1.88 -6.56
N ALA A 82 10.30 -1.69 -5.26
CA ALA A 82 11.30 -1.17 -4.35
C ALA A 82 12.50 -2.12 -4.17
N THR A 83 12.25 -3.44 -4.14
CA THR A 83 13.31 -4.44 -4.02
C THR A 83 14.27 -4.37 -5.21
N ILE A 84 13.74 -4.37 -6.43
CA ILE A 84 14.53 -4.38 -7.68
C ILE A 84 15.40 -3.13 -7.79
N LEU A 85 14.92 -1.98 -7.36
CA LEU A 85 15.70 -0.74 -7.36
C LEU A 85 16.95 -0.79 -6.46
N PHE A 86 16.96 -1.66 -5.44
CA PHE A 86 18.07 -1.72 -4.46
C PHE A 86 18.82 -3.04 -4.46
N ILE A 87 18.25 -4.14 -4.98
CA ILE A 87 18.84 -5.46 -4.86
C ILE A 87 20.23 -5.55 -5.52
N GLY A 88 20.39 -4.99 -6.72
CA GLY A 88 21.65 -5.01 -7.45
C GLY A 88 22.80 -4.31 -6.71
N GLU A 89 22.47 -3.30 -5.91
CA GLU A 89 23.47 -2.52 -5.18
C GLU A 89 23.79 -3.13 -3.81
N LYS A 90 22.82 -3.74 -3.15
CA LYS A 90 22.98 -4.27 -1.78
C LYS A 90 23.46 -5.72 -1.73
N THR A 91 23.32 -6.49 -2.79
CA THR A 91 23.71 -7.92 -2.82
C THR A 91 25.03 -8.19 -3.50
N SER A 92 25.53 -7.26 -4.31
CA SER A 92 26.76 -7.41 -5.07
C SER A 92 27.83 -6.44 -4.58
N GLU A 93 29.10 -6.76 -4.82
CA GLU A 93 30.25 -5.86 -4.57
C GLU A 93 30.18 -4.56 -5.40
N THR A 94 29.15 -4.40 -6.22
CA THR A 94 28.90 -3.21 -7.03
C THR A 94 28.66 -1.94 -6.23
N GLN A 95 28.44 -2.01 -4.91
CA GLN A 95 28.39 -0.79 -4.08
C GLN A 95 29.74 -0.06 -4.01
N GLY A 96 30.83 -0.79 -3.99
CA GLY A 96 32.18 -0.18 -4.11
C GLY A 96 32.34 0.54 -5.46
N PHE A 97 31.81 -0.04 -6.53
CA PHE A 97 31.84 0.55 -7.86
C PHE A 97 30.97 1.80 -7.97
N ILE A 98 29.75 1.78 -7.37
CA ILE A 98 28.87 2.96 -7.34
C ILE A 98 29.45 4.07 -6.47
N ALA A 99 30.16 3.72 -5.39
CA ALA A 99 30.86 4.69 -4.54
C ALA A 99 32.05 5.37 -5.24
N SER A 100 32.64 4.73 -6.27
CA SER A 100 33.69 5.31 -7.10
C SER A 100 33.15 6.18 -8.25
N MET A 101 31.82 6.14 -8.52
CA MET A 101 31.22 6.99 -9.53
C MET A 101 31.06 8.44 -9.05
N PRO A 102 31.07 9.43 -9.96
CA PRO A 102 30.97 10.85 -9.61
C PRO A 102 29.54 11.29 -9.24
N PHE A 103 28.79 10.41 -8.57
CA PHE A 103 27.41 10.68 -8.14
C PHE A 103 27.32 10.83 -6.64
N THR A 104 26.56 11.82 -6.19
CA THR A 104 26.27 11.98 -4.77
C THR A 104 25.23 10.95 -4.34
N ARG A 105 25.28 10.51 -3.08
CA ARG A 105 24.30 9.57 -2.50
C ARG A 105 22.86 10.11 -2.61
N GLN A 106 22.73 11.43 -2.52
CA GLN A 106 21.45 12.12 -2.63
C GLN A 106 20.87 12.04 -4.05
N GLU A 107 21.71 12.17 -5.06
CA GLU A 107 21.31 11.97 -6.46
C GLU A 107 20.85 10.53 -6.68
N ILE A 108 21.56 9.54 -6.14
CA ILE A 108 21.20 8.13 -6.30
C ILE A 108 19.79 7.85 -5.75
N ILE A 109 19.50 8.24 -4.49
CA ILE A 109 18.19 7.95 -3.88
C ILE A 109 17.05 8.68 -4.58
N LEU A 110 17.26 9.95 -5.00
CA LEU A 110 16.25 10.72 -5.70
C LEU A 110 15.96 10.16 -7.10
N ASN A 111 16.99 9.71 -7.85
CA ASN A 111 16.78 9.08 -9.14
C ASN A 111 16.01 7.75 -9.01
N LYS A 112 16.33 6.91 -8.00
CA LYS A 112 15.58 5.67 -7.71
C LYS A 112 14.12 5.96 -7.38
N TRP A 113 13.88 6.91 -6.49
CA TRP A 113 12.52 7.30 -6.13
C TRP A 113 11.75 7.83 -7.34
N PHE A 114 12.36 8.73 -8.12
CA PHE A 114 11.74 9.32 -9.31
C PHE A 114 11.36 8.26 -10.34
N VAL A 115 12.27 7.33 -10.66
CA VAL A 115 12.01 6.25 -11.62
C VAL A 115 10.89 5.33 -11.14
N GLY A 116 10.86 4.98 -9.85
CA GLY A 116 9.78 4.18 -9.28
C GLY A 116 8.42 4.87 -9.32
N VAL A 117 8.36 6.17 -9.00
CA VAL A 117 7.14 6.97 -9.10
C VAL A 117 6.66 7.07 -10.55
N VAL A 118 7.57 7.34 -11.49
CA VAL A 118 7.23 7.39 -12.93
C VAL A 118 6.71 6.04 -13.43
N SER A 119 7.32 4.92 -13.00
CA SER A 119 6.86 3.57 -13.32
C SER A 119 5.41 3.34 -12.87
N LEU A 120 5.08 3.69 -11.63
CA LEU A 120 3.71 3.60 -11.11
C LEU A 120 2.76 4.53 -11.88
N LEU A 121 3.13 5.79 -12.06
CA LEU A 121 2.30 6.77 -12.78
C LEU A 121 2.00 6.33 -14.21
N ILE A 122 2.98 5.82 -14.96
CA ILE A 122 2.76 5.30 -16.31
C ILE A 122 1.71 4.19 -16.27
N SER A 123 1.82 3.24 -15.32
CA SER A 123 0.90 2.13 -15.20
C SER A 123 -0.53 2.60 -14.89
N PHE A 124 -0.69 3.55 -13.98
CA PHE A 124 -2.00 4.13 -13.66
C PHE A 124 -2.58 4.95 -14.80
N VAL A 125 -1.77 5.75 -15.49
CA VAL A 125 -2.21 6.57 -16.65
C VAL A 125 -2.66 5.69 -17.80
N VAL A 126 -1.93 4.63 -18.15
CA VAL A 126 -2.34 3.68 -19.18
C VAL A 126 -3.69 3.04 -18.84
N THR A 127 -3.87 2.60 -17.61
CA THR A 127 -5.14 2.01 -17.16
C THR A 127 -6.27 3.02 -17.15
N PHE A 128 -6.01 4.25 -16.71
CA PHE A 128 -6.97 5.36 -16.73
C PHE A 128 -7.43 5.67 -18.17
N MET A 129 -6.51 5.71 -19.13
CA MET A 129 -6.85 5.93 -20.55
C MET A 129 -7.76 4.81 -21.08
N ILE A 130 -7.44 3.55 -20.80
CA ILE A 130 -8.25 2.40 -21.23
C ILE A 130 -9.64 2.43 -20.58
N LEU A 131 -9.76 2.72 -19.29
CA LEU A 131 -11.05 2.87 -18.60
C LEU A 131 -11.87 4.03 -19.19
N SER A 132 -11.22 5.14 -19.53
CA SER A 132 -11.88 6.28 -20.19
C SER A 132 -12.41 5.91 -21.55
N ILE A 133 -11.65 5.16 -22.37
CA ILE A 133 -12.12 4.64 -23.66
C ILE A 133 -13.35 3.72 -23.46
N VAL A 134 -13.29 2.78 -22.51
CA VAL A 134 -14.41 1.89 -22.21
C VAL A 134 -15.65 2.69 -21.79
N TYR A 135 -15.47 3.73 -20.99
CA TYR A 135 -16.55 4.61 -20.55
C TYR A 135 -17.23 5.32 -21.73
N PHE A 136 -16.45 5.98 -22.58
CA PHE A 136 -16.99 6.77 -23.70
C PHE A 136 -17.60 5.90 -24.80
N VAL A 137 -17.01 4.74 -25.10
CA VAL A 137 -17.55 3.80 -26.09
C VAL A 137 -18.91 3.24 -25.67
N ASN A 138 -19.15 3.05 -24.38
CA ASN A 138 -20.42 2.52 -23.86
C ASN A 138 -21.36 3.64 -23.36
N GLY A 139 -21.04 4.90 -23.58
CA GLY A 139 -21.77 6.06 -23.06
C GLY A 139 -23.21 6.17 -23.52
N SER A 140 -23.55 5.65 -24.71
CA SER A 140 -24.93 5.66 -25.25
C SER A 140 -25.90 4.76 -24.49
N GLY A 141 -25.39 3.74 -23.76
CA GLY A 141 -26.21 2.86 -22.92
C GLY A 141 -26.05 3.11 -21.41
N LEU A 142 -25.32 4.16 -21.05
CA LEU A 142 -25.02 4.52 -19.66
C LEU A 142 -25.95 5.63 -19.17
N ASP A 143 -26.58 5.40 -18.03
CA ASP A 143 -27.10 6.51 -17.25
C ASP A 143 -25.92 7.27 -16.63
N THR A 144 -25.56 8.41 -17.25
CA THR A 144 -24.43 9.26 -16.82
C THR A 144 -24.68 9.92 -15.46
N THR A 145 -25.92 10.01 -15.01
CA THR A 145 -26.25 10.55 -13.68
C THR A 145 -25.87 9.56 -12.59
N LEU A 146 -26.03 8.26 -12.85
CA LEU A 146 -25.66 7.19 -11.93
C LEU A 146 -24.18 6.82 -12.05
N ASN A 147 -23.58 6.96 -13.24
CA ASN A 147 -22.20 6.61 -13.52
C ASN A 147 -21.38 7.84 -13.96
N PRO A 148 -21.11 8.81 -13.07
CA PRO A 148 -20.36 10.01 -13.44
C PRO A 148 -18.90 9.68 -13.74
N TYR A 149 -18.34 10.31 -14.78
CA TYR A 149 -16.92 10.18 -15.13
C TYR A 149 -15.97 10.53 -13.98
N SER A 150 -16.41 11.36 -13.04
CA SER A 150 -15.66 11.72 -11.84
C SER A 150 -15.25 10.52 -10.98
N ASP A 151 -15.95 9.39 -11.05
CA ASP A 151 -15.60 8.20 -10.26
C ASP A 151 -14.29 7.57 -10.75
N ILE A 152 -14.03 7.60 -12.07
CA ILE A 152 -12.76 7.15 -12.65
C ILE A 152 -11.61 8.05 -12.21
N VAL A 153 -11.84 9.37 -12.24
CA VAL A 153 -10.83 10.36 -11.82
C VAL A 153 -10.52 10.21 -10.32
N ARG A 154 -11.54 10.04 -9.50
CA ARG A 154 -11.36 9.84 -8.05
C ARG A 154 -10.60 8.56 -7.74
N TRP A 155 -10.93 7.47 -8.43
CA TRP A 155 -10.18 6.22 -8.30
C TRP A 155 -8.71 6.42 -8.70
N PHE A 156 -8.44 6.98 -9.88
CA PHE A 156 -7.09 7.20 -10.37
C PHE A 156 -6.24 8.01 -9.39
N VAL A 157 -6.75 9.13 -8.91
CA VAL A 157 -6.01 10.02 -8.01
C VAL A 157 -5.78 9.33 -6.66
N MET A 158 -6.80 8.69 -6.07
CA MET A 158 -6.67 8.04 -4.76
C MET A 158 -5.67 6.89 -4.79
N ASP A 159 -5.82 5.97 -5.75
CA ASP A 159 -4.96 4.79 -5.85
C ASP A 159 -3.51 5.20 -6.19
N ALA A 160 -3.30 6.10 -7.17
CA ALA A 160 -1.96 6.54 -7.53
C ALA A 160 -1.23 7.18 -6.34
N PHE A 161 -1.88 8.10 -5.61
CA PHE A 161 -1.27 8.74 -4.45
C PHE A 161 -1.00 7.75 -3.32
N GLN A 162 -1.90 6.82 -3.06
CA GLN A 162 -1.72 5.83 -2.02
C GLN A 162 -0.54 4.91 -2.32
N TYR A 163 -0.45 4.34 -3.52
CA TYR A 163 0.67 3.44 -3.85
C TYR A 163 2.01 4.17 -3.99
N ILE A 164 2.01 5.44 -4.40
CA ILE A 164 3.21 6.29 -4.34
C ILE A 164 3.65 6.53 -2.88
N CYS A 165 2.71 6.78 -1.97
CA CYS A 165 3.02 6.95 -0.54
C CYS A 165 3.61 5.67 0.05
N ILE A 166 2.99 4.51 -0.21
CA ILE A 166 3.48 3.20 0.25
C ILE A 166 4.87 2.91 -0.33
N PHE A 167 5.07 3.13 -1.63
CA PHE A 167 6.37 3.00 -2.29
C PHE A 167 7.44 3.88 -1.64
N THR A 168 7.11 5.15 -1.38
CA THR A 168 8.04 6.09 -0.74
C THR A 168 8.41 5.65 0.69
N PHE A 169 7.46 5.08 1.43
CA PHE A 169 7.74 4.49 2.73
C PHE A 169 8.68 3.27 2.62
N VAL A 170 8.46 2.37 1.66
CA VAL A 170 9.37 1.23 1.44
C VAL A 170 10.77 1.70 1.05
N ILE A 171 10.90 2.77 0.24
CA ILE A 171 12.18 3.41 -0.06
C ILE A 171 12.87 3.94 1.21
N LEU A 172 12.11 4.55 2.14
CA LEU A 172 12.65 4.98 3.43
C LEU A 172 13.24 3.78 4.21
N ILE A 173 12.50 2.67 4.28
CA ILE A 173 13.00 1.47 4.97
C ILE A 173 14.22 0.88 4.25
N GLN A 174 14.24 0.92 2.92
CA GLN A 174 15.41 0.57 2.13
C GLN A 174 16.63 1.45 2.47
N ALA A 175 16.43 2.73 2.72
CA ALA A 175 17.52 3.64 3.13
C ALA A 175 18.05 3.38 4.54
N VAL A 176 17.28 2.70 5.40
CA VAL A 176 17.66 2.44 6.81
C VAL A 176 18.25 1.04 7.02
N MET A 177 17.87 0.08 6.18
CA MET A 177 18.29 -1.32 6.30
C MET A 177 19.26 -1.72 5.19
N GLY A 178 20.19 -2.63 5.49
CA GLY A 178 21.25 -3.03 4.55
C GLY A 178 20.89 -4.19 3.61
N ASN A 179 19.86 -4.99 3.92
CA ASN A 179 19.41 -6.09 3.07
C ASN A 179 18.15 -5.68 2.31
N SER A 180 18.18 -5.68 0.97
CA SER A 180 17.07 -5.19 0.16
C SER A 180 15.78 -6.00 0.31
N ILE A 181 15.85 -7.32 0.35
CA ILE A 181 14.67 -8.18 0.44
C ILE A 181 13.99 -7.98 1.81
N VAL A 182 14.79 -8.08 2.89
CA VAL A 182 14.25 -7.90 4.25
C VAL A 182 13.70 -6.49 4.45
N SER A 183 14.39 -5.47 3.93
CA SER A 183 13.89 -4.08 3.97
C SER A 183 12.52 -3.92 3.34
N SER A 184 12.32 -4.53 2.19
CA SER A 184 11.04 -4.43 1.47
C SER A 184 9.91 -5.15 2.20
N ILE A 185 10.19 -6.33 2.77
CA ILE A 185 9.21 -7.06 3.59
C ILE A 185 8.83 -6.23 4.83
N VAL A 186 9.84 -5.72 5.56
CA VAL A 186 9.61 -4.87 6.73
C VAL A 186 8.85 -3.59 6.33
N GLY A 187 9.22 -2.97 5.21
CA GLY A 187 8.53 -1.80 4.67
C GLY A 187 7.07 -2.05 4.31
N GLY A 188 6.74 -3.29 3.88
CA GLY A 188 5.36 -3.71 3.62
C GLY A 188 4.56 -3.98 4.91
N ILE A 189 5.20 -4.48 5.96
CA ILE A 189 4.51 -4.88 7.21
C ILE A 189 4.36 -3.70 8.19
N VAL A 190 5.38 -2.85 8.34
CA VAL A 190 5.38 -1.78 9.36
C VAL A 190 4.17 -0.83 9.28
N PRO A 191 3.66 -0.42 8.11
CA PRO A 191 2.46 0.43 8.05
C PRO A 191 1.18 -0.24 8.57
N LEU A 192 1.15 -1.57 8.71
CA LEU A 192 0.01 -2.29 9.29
C LEU A 192 0.03 -2.27 10.83
N VAL A 193 1.18 -2.01 11.44
CA VAL A 193 1.36 -2.06 12.90
C VAL A 193 0.42 -1.10 13.64
N PRO A 194 0.28 0.19 13.27
CA PRO A 194 -0.62 1.11 13.98
C PRO A 194 -2.08 0.63 13.94
N TRP A 195 -2.52 0.10 12.80
CA TRP A 195 -3.86 -0.46 12.66
C TRP A 195 -4.05 -1.74 13.48
N SER A 196 -3.08 -2.66 13.46
CA SER A 196 -3.17 -3.89 14.26
C SER A 196 -3.23 -3.60 15.76
N ILE A 197 -2.53 -2.57 16.23
CA ILE A 197 -2.62 -2.12 17.63
C ILE A 197 -4.05 -1.65 17.95
N THR A 198 -4.67 -0.87 17.07
CA THR A 198 -6.06 -0.41 17.30
C THR A 198 -7.05 -1.55 17.30
N MET A 199 -6.90 -2.55 16.42
CA MET A 199 -7.76 -3.74 16.39
C MET A 199 -7.63 -4.58 17.67
N ILE A 200 -6.40 -4.80 18.14
CA ILE A 200 -6.15 -5.53 19.39
C ILE A 200 -6.72 -4.76 20.59
N ALA A 201 -6.53 -3.44 20.63
CA ALA A 201 -7.09 -2.60 21.69
C ALA A 201 -8.63 -2.64 21.70
N GLN A 202 -9.27 -2.59 20.52
CA GLN A 202 -10.72 -2.73 20.37
C GLN A 202 -11.22 -4.07 20.92
N GLU A 203 -10.54 -5.17 20.58
CA GLU A 203 -10.92 -6.51 21.04
C GLU A 203 -10.76 -6.67 22.55
N LEU A 204 -9.68 -6.13 23.13
CA LEU A 204 -9.47 -6.13 24.59
C LEU A 204 -10.53 -5.32 25.32
N VAL A 205 -10.87 -4.13 24.82
CA VAL A 205 -11.92 -3.28 25.42
C VAL A 205 -13.27 -3.97 25.31
N ARG A 206 -13.58 -4.59 24.18
CA ARG A 206 -14.81 -5.35 23.97
C ARG A 206 -14.93 -6.53 24.96
N SER A 207 -13.83 -7.22 25.20
CA SER A 207 -13.80 -8.37 26.14
C SER A 207 -13.97 -7.94 27.60
N TYR A 208 -13.54 -6.72 27.97
CA TYR A 208 -13.59 -6.22 29.34
C TYR A 208 -14.87 -5.46 29.68
N TYR A 209 -15.32 -4.54 28.80
CA TYR A 209 -16.45 -3.63 29.04
C TYR A 209 -17.76 -4.08 28.37
N SER A 210 -17.81 -5.28 27.81
CA SER A 210 -18.88 -5.72 26.91
C SER A 210 -18.96 -4.89 25.62
N PHE A 211 -19.87 -5.25 24.74
CA PHE A 211 -20.03 -4.54 23.47
C PHE A 211 -20.61 -3.15 23.72
N ASN A 212 -19.86 -2.11 23.35
CA ASN A 212 -20.33 -0.73 23.35
C ASN A 212 -20.20 -0.20 21.91
N GLU A 213 -21.35 0.09 21.28
CA GLU A 213 -21.42 0.53 19.88
C GLU A 213 -20.62 1.84 19.66
N TYR A 214 -20.72 2.80 20.59
CA TYR A 214 -19.99 4.06 20.49
C TYR A 214 -18.47 3.86 20.48
N LEU A 215 -17.94 3.02 21.38
CA LEU A 215 -16.51 2.70 21.43
C LEU A 215 -16.06 1.97 20.17
N SER A 216 -16.87 1.04 19.65
CA SER A 216 -16.56 0.36 18.37
C SER A 216 -16.42 1.37 17.23
N ILE A 217 -17.36 2.30 17.08
CA ILE A 217 -17.31 3.35 16.04
C ILE A 217 -16.05 4.22 16.18
N VAL A 218 -15.65 4.56 17.41
CA VAL A 218 -14.42 5.34 17.66
C VAL A 218 -13.18 4.57 17.24
N PHE A 219 -13.07 3.28 17.62
CA PHE A 219 -11.93 2.43 17.23
C PHE A 219 -11.86 2.22 15.71
N ASP A 220 -13.00 1.98 15.05
CA ASP A 220 -13.08 1.82 13.60
C ASP A 220 -12.65 3.11 12.87
N LYS A 221 -13.06 4.27 13.39
CA LYS A 221 -12.64 5.57 12.87
C LYS A 221 -11.13 5.80 13.05
N VAL A 222 -10.60 5.55 14.22
CA VAL A 222 -9.15 5.68 14.50
C VAL A 222 -8.35 4.70 13.67
N GLY A 223 -8.76 3.43 13.63
CA GLY A 223 -8.13 2.38 12.82
C GLY A 223 -8.13 2.72 11.33
N GLY A 224 -9.24 3.27 10.82
CA GLY A 224 -9.34 3.73 9.43
C GLY A 224 -8.41 4.90 9.07
N TRP A 225 -8.03 5.73 10.06
CA TRP A 225 -7.03 6.80 9.86
C TRP A 225 -5.59 6.30 10.00
N LEU A 226 -5.34 5.31 10.85
CA LEU A 226 -4.00 4.77 11.06
C LEU A 226 -3.62 3.73 9.99
N ASN A 227 -4.59 3.16 9.29
CA ASN A 227 -4.35 2.20 8.23
C ASN A 227 -4.21 2.89 6.87
N ILE A 228 -3.00 3.30 6.51
CA ILE A 228 -2.70 3.91 5.20
C ILE A 228 -3.14 2.99 4.04
N TYR A 229 -3.10 1.69 4.25
CA TYR A 229 -3.52 0.70 3.26
C TYR A 229 -5.02 0.69 2.98
N SER A 230 -5.85 1.19 3.87
CA SER A 230 -7.31 1.25 3.68
C SER A 230 -7.81 2.58 3.11
N TYR A 231 -6.92 3.51 2.74
CA TYR A 231 -7.35 4.83 2.29
C TYR A 231 -8.12 4.77 0.96
N ASN A 232 -7.78 3.84 0.08
CA ASN A 232 -8.49 3.60 -1.17
C ASN A 232 -9.70 2.65 -1.05
N THR A 233 -9.99 2.13 0.15
CA THR A 233 -11.21 1.36 0.35
C THR A 233 -12.43 2.27 0.29
N THR A 234 -13.44 1.82 -0.45
CA THR A 234 -14.70 2.51 -0.56
C THR A 234 -15.70 1.98 0.45
N SER A 235 -16.48 2.89 1.03
CA SER A 235 -17.71 2.55 1.73
C SER A 235 -18.86 2.55 0.73
N PHE A 236 -19.95 1.85 1.02
CA PHE A 236 -21.13 1.89 0.19
C PHE A 236 -22.37 2.27 1.00
N ASN A 237 -23.28 2.98 0.35
CA ASN A 237 -24.63 3.25 0.86
C ASN A 237 -25.64 2.61 -0.07
N TRP A 238 -26.75 2.14 0.51
CA TRP A 238 -27.92 1.74 -0.26
C TRP A 238 -28.71 3.00 -0.64
N VAL A 239 -28.90 3.20 -1.93
CA VAL A 239 -29.67 4.32 -2.46
C VAL A 239 -30.94 3.78 -3.11
N ASN A 240 -32.09 4.29 -2.71
CA ASN A 240 -33.38 3.94 -3.28
C ASN A 240 -33.72 4.92 -4.40
N ILE A 241 -34.00 4.42 -5.60
CA ILE A 241 -34.53 5.20 -6.69
C ILE A 241 -36.02 4.82 -6.86
N LYS A 242 -36.85 5.82 -7.06
CA LYS A 242 -38.22 5.60 -7.53
C LYS A 242 -38.19 5.43 -9.06
N THR A 243 -38.37 4.22 -9.51
CA THR A 243 -38.50 3.90 -10.93
C THR A 243 -40.00 3.70 -11.27
N ASN A 244 -40.37 3.85 -12.53
CA ASN A 244 -41.78 3.62 -12.96
C ASN A 244 -42.29 2.20 -12.66
N SER A 245 -41.39 1.25 -12.36
CA SER A 245 -41.67 -0.14 -11.98
C SER A 245 -41.64 -0.43 -10.48
N GLY A 246 -41.32 0.57 -9.62
CA GLY A 246 -41.20 0.37 -8.17
C GLY A 246 -40.05 1.10 -7.51
N LYS A 247 -39.64 0.64 -6.31
CA LYS A 247 -38.43 1.11 -5.61
C LYS A 247 -37.27 0.17 -5.94
N ASP A 248 -36.34 0.63 -6.75
CA ASP A 248 -35.08 -0.09 -6.98
C ASP A 248 -33.99 0.40 -6.02
N THR A 249 -33.25 -0.54 -5.46
CA THR A 249 -32.20 -0.26 -4.49
C THR A 249 -30.84 -0.65 -5.09
N TYR A 250 -29.88 0.26 -5.13
CA TYR A 250 -28.54 -0.02 -5.63
C TYR A 250 -27.46 0.41 -4.65
N ARG A 251 -26.26 -0.19 -4.76
CA ARG A 251 -25.07 0.19 -3.97
C ARG A 251 -24.38 1.36 -4.63
N SER A 252 -24.12 2.42 -3.85
CA SER A 252 -23.31 3.55 -4.27
C SER A 252 -22.01 3.55 -3.49
N TYR A 253 -20.91 3.29 -4.16
CA TYR A 253 -19.57 3.34 -3.54
C TYR A 253 -19.05 4.77 -3.48
N TYR A 254 -18.42 5.14 -2.38
CA TYR A 254 -17.81 6.44 -2.18
C TYR A 254 -16.58 6.36 -1.27
N TYR A 255 -15.67 7.30 -1.43
CA TYR A 255 -14.50 7.42 -0.55
C TYR A 255 -14.81 8.28 0.66
N LEU A 256 -14.65 7.71 1.85
CA LEU A 256 -14.82 8.46 3.09
C LEU A 256 -13.67 9.45 3.26
N ASN A 257 -14.00 10.75 3.50
CA ASN A 257 -13.01 11.82 3.71
C ASN A 257 -11.96 11.96 2.59
N TYR A 258 -12.36 11.79 1.33
CA TYR A 258 -11.49 11.76 0.14
C TYR A 258 -10.41 12.84 0.13
N LYS A 259 -10.80 14.12 0.23
CA LYS A 259 -9.87 15.26 0.16
C LYS A 259 -8.85 15.25 1.30
N LEU A 260 -9.30 14.93 2.52
CA LEU A 260 -8.44 14.92 3.70
C LEU A 260 -7.45 13.75 3.64
N LYS A 261 -7.88 12.56 3.20
CA LYS A 261 -6.99 11.41 2.98
C LYS A 261 -5.92 11.71 1.93
N LEU A 262 -6.25 12.37 0.83
CA LEU A 262 -5.27 12.81 -0.17
C LEU A 262 -4.25 13.78 0.41
N LEU A 263 -4.69 14.74 1.21
CA LEU A 263 -3.77 15.67 1.88
C LEU A 263 -2.82 14.93 2.82
N VAL A 264 -3.33 14.00 3.62
CA VAL A 264 -2.50 13.17 4.52
C VAL A 264 -1.49 12.33 3.71
N LEU A 265 -1.91 11.68 2.62
CA LEU A 265 -1.01 10.92 1.75
C LEU A 265 0.09 11.81 1.16
N PHE A 266 -0.25 13.01 0.71
CA PHE A 266 0.73 13.97 0.20
C PHE A 266 1.75 14.37 1.26
N VAL A 267 1.30 14.75 2.45
CA VAL A 267 2.18 15.14 3.58
C VAL A 267 3.08 13.98 3.99
N LEU A 268 2.53 12.76 4.11
CA LEU A 268 3.31 11.56 4.44
C LEU A 268 4.33 11.24 3.35
N THR A 269 3.98 11.36 2.08
CA THR A 269 4.92 11.13 0.96
C THR A 269 6.10 12.10 1.04
N CYS A 270 5.85 13.40 1.27
CA CYS A 270 6.90 14.40 1.42
C CYS A 270 7.79 14.09 2.65
N LEU A 271 7.18 13.72 3.79
CA LEU A 271 7.88 13.39 5.01
C LEU A 271 8.77 12.14 4.81
N PHE A 272 8.23 11.07 4.25
CA PHE A 272 8.98 9.83 4.02
C PHE A 272 10.12 10.03 3.02
N LEU A 273 9.90 10.82 1.97
CA LEU A 273 10.95 11.18 1.01
C LEU A 273 12.07 11.99 1.67
N TYR A 274 11.72 12.98 2.48
CA TYR A 274 12.69 13.78 3.23
C TYR A 274 13.51 12.90 4.18
N LEU A 275 12.86 12.02 4.94
CA LEU A 275 13.55 11.09 5.85
C LEU A 275 14.43 10.10 5.09
N ALA A 276 13.97 9.57 3.95
CA ALA A 276 14.76 8.69 3.10
C ALA A 276 16.02 9.39 2.57
N TYR A 277 15.89 10.63 2.11
CA TYR A 277 16.98 11.49 1.66
C TYR A 277 18.01 11.72 2.78
N MET A 278 17.56 12.07 3.98
CA MET A 278 18.42 12.30 5.13
C MET A 278 19.11 11.02 5.61
N ALA A 279 18.38 9.91 5.64
CA ALA A 279 18.94 8.61 6.01
C ALA A 279 20.04 8.19 5.01
N TYR A 280 19.76 8.25 3.72
CA TYR A 280 20.70 7.83 2.67
C TYR A 280 21.97 8.70 2.62
N LYS A 281 21.86 9.99 2.95
CA LYS A 281 23.03 10.89 3.11
C LYS A 281 24.00 10.40 4.19
N ARG A 282 23.47 9.81 5.29
CA ARG A 282 24.23 9.41 6.49
C ARG A 282 24.66 7.94 6.48
N ILE A 283 24.34 7.17 5.42
CA ILE A 283 24.73 5.76 5.33
C ILE A 283 26.24 5.62 5.24
N ASN A 284 26.83 4.78 6.10
CA ASN A 284 28.18 4.28 5.95
C ASN A 284 28.15 3.01 5.09
N LEU A 285 28.82 3.05 3.93
CA LEU A 285 28.86 1.94 2.95
C LEU A 285 29.48 0.66 3.51
N GLU A 286 30.33 0.77 4.52
CA GLU A 286 30.97 -0.36 5.21
C GLU A 286 29.97 -1.26 5.97
N TYR A 287 28.74 -0.77 6.23
CA TYR A 287 27.71 -1.49 6.97
C TYR A 287 26.66 -2.14 6.07
N ASN A 288 26.93 -2.23 4.79
CA ASN A 288 26.10 -2.98 3.86
C ASN A 288 26.10 -4.47 4.22
N LEU A 289 25.01 -5.16 3.96
CA LEU A 289 24.70 -6.53 4.41
C LEU A 289 24.28 -6.64 5.89
N ARG A 290 24.40 -5.60 6.72
CA ARG A 290 23.82 -5.63 8.06
C ARG A 290 22.32 -5.41 8.00
N LEU A 291 21.57 -6.12 8.83
CA LEU A 291 20.11 -5.98 8.86
C LEU A 291 19.68 -4.52 9.08
N VAL A 292 20.27 -3.85 10.07
CA VAL A 292 20.06 -2.43 10.37
C VAL A 292 21.39 -1.69 10.27
N VAL A 293 21.45 -0.70 9.38
CA VAL A 293 22.67 0.08 9.11
C VAL A 293 23.01 1.00 10.27
N PHE A 294 22.02 1.64 10.88
CA PHE A 294 22.21 2.59 11.97
C PHE A 294 22.25 1.88 13.33
N LYS A 295 23.34 2.04 14.09
CA LYS A 295 23.50 1.42 15.42
C LYS A 295 22.35 1.80 16.38
N ASN A 296 21.92 3.06 16.34
CA ASN A 296 20.85 3.58 17.21
C ASN A 296 19.45 3.02 16.89
N LEU A 297 19.23 2.48 15.69
CA LEU A 297 17.97 1.89 15.29
C LEU A 297 17.88 0.39 15.60
N LYS A 298 18.99 -0.26 15.97
CA LYS A 298 18.99 -1.68 16.38
C LYS A 298 18.06 -1.95 17.58
N PRO A 299 18.12 -1.16 18.68
CA PRO A 299 17.19 -1.35 19.79
C PRO A 299 15.71 -1.15 19.36
N VAL A 300 15.45 -0.14 18.53
CA VAL A 300 14.10 0.14 18.02
C VAL A 300 13.56 -1.06 17.24
N PHE A 301 14.38 -1.68 16.38
CA PHE A 301 14.00 -2.88 15.66
C PHE A 301 13.74 -4.06 16.61
N ILE A 302 14.63 -4.32 17.58
CA ILE A 302 14.49 -5.42 18.52
C ILE A 302 13.20 -5.28 19.35
N TYR A 303 13.03 -4.14 20.00
CA TYR A 303 11.85 -3.88 20.84
C TYR A 303 10.56 -3.80 20.02
N GLY A 304 10.61 -3.19 18.82
CA GLY A 304 9.47 -3.14 17.91
C GLY A 304 8.97 -4.54 17.52
N VAL A 305 9.86 -5.41 17.06
CA VAL A 305 9.53 -6.80 16.73
C VAL A 305 9.03 -7.56 17.97
N SER A 306 9.68 -7.36 19.14
CA SER A 306 9.29 -8.03 20.39
C SER A 306 7.86 -7.66 20.80
N ILE A 307 7.55 -6.37 20.83
CA ILE A 307 6.22 -5.87 21.21
C ILE A 307 5.15 -6.32 20.20
N CYS A 308 5.44 -6.22 18.91
CA CYS A 308 4.51 -6.69 17.87
C CYS A 308 4.25 -8.20 17.96
N SER A 309 5.29 -9.01 18.23
CA SER A 309 5.14 -10.45 18.46
C SER A 309 4.29 -10.73 19.70
N GLY A 310 4.51 -9.99 20.79
CA GLY A 310 3.72 -10.10 22.03
C GLY A 310 2.26 -9.74 21.80
N LEU A 311 1.97 -8.64 21.13
CA LEU A 311 0.62 -8.23 20.80
C LEU A 311 -0.09 -9.25 19.92
N PHE A 312 0.58 -9.76 18.89
CA PHE A 312 0.04 -10.77 18.00
C PHE A 312 -0.23 -12.09 18.74
N GLY A 313 0.76 -12.61 19.48
CA GLY A 313 0.61 -13.85 20.26
C GLY A 313 -0.46 -13.70 21.34
N GLY A 314 -0.49 -12.56 22.04
CA GLY A 314 -1.54 -12.26 23.02
C GLY A 314 -2.92 -12.28 22.39
N SER A 315 -3.12 -11.66 21.22
CA SER A 315 -4.43 -11.60 20.55
C SER A 315 -4.91 -12.95 20.04
N VAL A 316 -4.01 -13.79 19.51
CA VAL A 316 -4.37 -15.10 18.93
C VAL A 316 -4.76 -16.12 20.00
N PHE A 317 -4.08 -16.12 21.15
CA PHE A 317 -4.24 -17.16 22.18
C PHE A 317 -5.06 -16.73 23.41
N THR A 318 -5.71 -15.56 23.38
CA THR A 318 -6.39 -14.99 24.54
C THR A 318 -7.73 -15.65 24.87
N ASN A 319 -8.44 -16.25 23.92
CA ASN A 319 -9.82 -16.75 24.09
C ASN A 319 -10.75 -15.76 24.84
N GLY A 320 -10.57 -14.45 24.65
CA GLY A 320 -11.35 -13.41 25.32
C GLY A 320 -10.98 -13.13 26.79
N SER A 321 -9.96 -13.77 27.36
CA SER A 321 -9.52 -13.56 28.73
C SER A 321 -8.31 -12.64 28.83
N LEU A 322 -8.44 -11.50 29.52
CA LEU A 322 -7.34 -10.57 29.79
C LEU A 322 -6.13 -11.20 30.49
N ARG A 323 -6.37 -12.17 31.39
CA ARG A 323 -5.27 -12.88 32.06
C ARG A 323 -4.48 -13.73 31.08
N LEU A 324 -5.15 -14.47 30.21
CA LEU A 324 -4.50 -15.26 29.17
C LEU A 324 -3.78 -14.35 28.17
N PHE A 325 -4.38 -13.21 27.77
CA PHE A 325 -3.71 -12.22 26.95
C PHE A 325 -2.39 -11.78 27.58
N GLY A 326 -2.38 -11.40 28.86
CA GLY A 326 -1.16 -10.96 29.55
C GLY A 326 -0.06 -12.02 29.58
N ILE A 327 -0.42 -13.28 29.84
CA ILE A 327 0.53 -14.41 29.86
C ILE A 327 1.15 -14.62 28.48
N TRP A 328 0.32 -14.73 27.43
CA TRP A 328 0.79 -14.94 26.07
C TRP A 328 1.54 -13.73 25.50
N PHE A 329 1.11 -12.52 25.85
CA PHE A 329 1.85 -11.30 25.52
C PHE A 329 3.29 -11.34 26.03
N ILE A 330 3.48 -11.71 27.31
CA ILE A 330 4.81 -11.81 27.91
C ILE A 330 5.64 -12.89 27.21
N ILE A 331 5.09 -14.10 27.04
CA ILE A 331 5.79 -15.21 26.39
C ILE A 331 6.23 -14.83 24.97
N PHE A 332 5.32 -14.33 24.14
CA PHE A 332 5.63 -13.98 22.76
C PHE A 332 6.52 -12.74 22.64
N THR A 333 6.49 -11.82 23.61
CA THR A 333 7.46 -10.71 23.67
C THR A 333 8.88 -11.22 23.89
N PHE A 334 9.08 -12.19 24.79
CA PHE A 334 10.37 -12.84 24.98
C PHE A 334 10.82 -13.60 23.73
N VAL A 335 9.94 -14.38 23.13
CA VAL A 335 10.21 -15.11 21.88
C VAL A 335 10.62 -14.13 20.78
N GLY A 336 9.86 -13.05 20.57
CA GLY A 336 10.17 -12.01 19.59
C GLY A 336 11.50 -11.30 19.85
N TYR A 337 11.85 -11.07 21.13
CA TYR A 337 13.15 -10.51 21.51
C TYR A 337 14.32 -11.43 21.12
N PHE A 338 14.22 -12.71 21.43
CA PHE A 338 15.28 -13.66 21.06
C PHE A 338 15.40 -13.82 19.54
N ILE A 339 14.28 -13.95 18.83
CA ILE A 339 14.26 -14.07 17.36
C ILE A 339 14.87 -12.84 16.72
N SER A 340 14.47 -11.63 17.12
CA SER A 340 14.99 -10.38 16.54
C SER A 340 16.48 -10.21 16.79
N LYS A 341 16.97 -10.55 17.98
CA LYS A 341 18.39 -10.54 18.34
C LYS A 341 19.21 -11.56 17.54
N LEU A 342 18.64 -12.76 17.34
CA LEU A 342 19.25 -13.82 16.53
C LEU A 342 19.32 -13.39 15.05
N LEU A 343 18.23 -12.84 14.48
CA LEU A 343 18.22 -12.32 13.11
C LEU A 343 19.30 -11.25 12.91
N ILE A 344 19.43 -10.29 13.83
CA ILE A 344 20.49 -9.28 13.75
C ILE A 344 21.86 -9.95 13.80
N LYS A 345 22.09 -10.93 14.66
CA LYS A 345 23.38 -11.63 14.78
C LYS A 345 23.71 -12.40 13.51
N VAL A 346 22.80 -13.20 13.00
CA VAL A 346 23.00 -14.06 11.80
C VAL A 346 23.21 -13.22 10.55
N LEU A 347 22.36 -12.21 10.33
CA LEU A 347 22.47 -11.35 9.15
C LEU A 347 23.57 -10.30 9.23
N SER A 348 24.14 -10.02 10.43
CA SER A 348 25.30 -9.15 10.57
C SER A 348 26.63 -9.88 10.56
N SER A 349 26.65 -11.22 10.69
CA SER A 349 27.86 -12.04 10.70
C SER A 349 28.27 -12.56 9.30
N ARG A 350 27.41 -12.39 8.29
CA ARG A 350 27.80 -12.67 6.89
C ARG A 350 28.71 -11.54 6.40
N LYS A 351 29.99 -11.67 6.68
CA LYS A 351 31.09 -10.96 6.01
C LYS A 351 31.48 -11.69 4.76
#